data_61f4de7fbf10319519cb059e06536936
#
_entry.id   61f4de7fbf10319519cb059e06536936
#
_cell.length_a   1.000
_cell.length_b   1.000
_cell.length_c   1.000
_cell.angle_alpha   90.00
_cell.angle_beta   90.00
_cell.angle_gamma   90.00
#
_symmetry.space_group_name_H-M   'P 1'
#
loop_
_entity.id
_entity.type
_entity.pdbx_description
1 polymer ?
#
loop_
_entity_poly.entity_id
_entity_poly.type
_entity_poly.pdbx_seq_one_letter_code
_entity_poly.pdbx_strand_id
1 'polypeptide(L)'
;MELTAQSLACVRGGRRVFQGLSFKVPGGAAMALRGPNGVGKSSLLRLVAGLVPVERGTLTLSGGKADTPIAEQAHYLGHLDALKPALSVEENLSFWARFLSNAPTEPEQIDAALDAVGLIDLAALPARYLSAGQRRRLALARLAAIKRPLWLLDEPTSALDTEGQDRLFKLIGAHLQSGGIALAATHVDLPFTVETLSLAPAGWERAA
;
A
#
# COMPACT_ATOMS: atom_id res chain seq x y z
N MET A 1 6.90 -16.93 2.43
CA MET A 1 5.80 -16.06 2.88
C MET A 1 4.62 -16.19 1.93
N GLU A 2 3.37 -16.18 2.42
CA GLU A 2 2.16 -16.20 1.60
C GLU A 2 1.02 -15.46 2.32
N LEU A 3 0.31 -14.59 1.61
CA LEU A 3 -0.93 -13.99 2.07
C LEU A 3 -2.10 -14.84 1.57
N THR A 4 -2.92 -15.35 2.48
CA THR A 4 -4.08 -16.19 2.15
C THR A 4 -5.35 -15.57 2.72
N ALA A 5 -6.35 -15.42 1.87
CA ALA A 5 -7.72 -15.03 2.21
C ALA A 5 -8.67 -16.17 1.91
N GLN A 6 -9.58 -16.50 2.85
CA GLN A 6 -10.57 -17.56 2.68
C GLN A 6 -11.95 -17.03 3.03
N SER A 7 -12.84 -17.04 2.05
CA SER A 7 -14.27 -16.67 2.17
C SER A 7 -14.49 -15.33 2.87
N LEU A 8 -13.64 -14.33 2.59
CA LEU A 8 -13.74 -13.00 3.20
C LEU A 8 -15.05 -12.31 2.85
N ALA A 9 -15.65 -11.66 3.83
CA ALA A 9 -16.76 -10.74 3.67
C ALA A 9 -16.42 -9.39 4.30
N CYS A 10 -16.91 -8.32 3.69
CA CYS A 10 -16.72 -6.95 4.13
C CYS A 10 -18.04 -6.18 4.10
N VAL A 11 -18.35 -5.49 5.21
CA VAL A 11 -19.52 -4.62 5.35
C VAL A 11 -19.02 -3.19 5.64
N ARG A 12 -19.61 -2.19 4.98
CA ARG A 12 -19.33 -0.77 5.18
C ARG A 12 -20.64 0.02 5.22
N GLY A 13 -20.85 0.75 6.32
CA GLY A 13 -22.08 1.57 6.48
C GLY A 13 -23.36 0.75 6.33
N GLY A 14 -23.40 -0.46 6.88
CA GLY A 14 -24.56 -1.37 6.78
C GLY A 14 -24.76 -2.00 5.40
N ARG A 15 -23.81 -1.83 4.46
CA ARG A 15 -23.87 -2.43 3.11
C ARG A 15 -22.77 -3.47 2.93
N ARG A 16 -23.13 -4.61 2.37
CA ARG A 16 -22.15 -5.64 1.99
C ARG A 16 -21.39 -5.19 0.76
N VAL A 17 -20.05 -5.10 0.88
CA VAL A 17 -19.16 -4.68 -0.20
C VAL A 17 -18.75 -5.88 -1.05
N PHE A 18 -18.36 -6.98 -0.40
CA PHE A 18 -18.09 -8.29 -1.03
C PHE A 18 -18.31 -9.42 -0.04
N GLN A 19 -18.47 -10.64 -0.55
CA GLN A 19 -18.67 -11.86 0.22
C GLN A 19 -18.05 -13.05 -0.49
N GLY A 20 -17.51 -14.00 0.30
CA GLY A 20 -16.96 -15.25 -0.20
C GLY A 20 -15.65 -15.09 -0.99
N LEU A 21 -14.95 -13.96 -0.82
CA LEU A 21 -13.73 -13.67 -1.55
C LEU A 21 -12.57 -14.52 -1.03
N SER A 22 -11.96 -15.29 -1.93
CA SER A 22 -10.80 -16.13 -1.59
C SER A 22 -9.68 -15.90 -2.61
N PHE A 23 -8.45 -15.76 -2.11
CA PHE A 23 -7.25 -15.61 -2.94
C PHE A 23 -6.00 -16.00 -2.16
N LYS A 24 -4.89 -16.21 -2.89
CA LYS A 24 -3.56 -16.42 -2.33
C LYS A 24 -2.55 -15.60 -3.10
N VAL A 25 -1.56 -15.06 -2.40
CA VAL A 25 -0.45 -14.33 -3.01
C VAL A 25 0.85 -14.82 -2.36
N PRO A 26 1.69 -15.54 -3.09
CA PRO A 26 2.98 -15.99 -2.58
C PRO A 26 3.98 -14.84 -2.45
N GLY A 27 5.01 -15.02 -1.63
CA GLY A 27 6.15 -14.11 -1.54
C GLY A 27 6.84 -13.95 -2.89
N GLY A 28 7.25 -12.74 -3.21
CA GLY A 28 7.81 -12.38 -4.52
C GLY A 28 6.77 -12.08 -5.60
N ALA A 29 5.47 -12.14 -5.28
CA ALA A 29 4.40 -11.90 -6.25
C ALA A 29 3.61 -10.61 -5.97
N ALA A 30 3.03 -10.08 -7.04
CA ALA A 30 2.06 -9.00 -6.98
C ALA A 30 0.68 -9.46 -7.45
N MET A 31 -0.38 -8.88 -6.87
CA MET A 31 -1.76 -9.08 -7.30
C MET A 31 -2.40 -7.72 -7.64
N ALA A 32 -2.92 -7.60 -8.86
CA ALA A 32 -3.70 -6.45 -9.29
C ALA A 32 -5.18 -6.64 -8.96
N LEU A 33 -5.75 -5.69 -8.21
CA LEU A 33 -7.18 -5.65 -7.93
C LEU A 33 -7.87 -4.85 -9.04
N ARG A 34 -8.69 -5.51 -9.83
CA ARG A 34 -9.40 -4.92 -10.98
C ARG A 34 -10.91 -4.89 -10.72
N GLY A 35 -11.61 -4.02 -11.41
CA GLY A 35 -13.06 -3.88 -11.36
C GLY A 35 -13.51 -2.42 -11.35
N PRO A 36 -14.81 -2.15 -11.48
CA PRO A 36 -15.37 -0.80 -11.52
C PRO A 36 -15.05 0.04 -10.29
N ASN A 37 -15.17 1.37 -10.41
CA ASN A 37 -15.07 2.23 -9.23
C ASN A 37 -16.21 1.91 -8.24
N GLY A 38 -15.87 1.96 -6.95
CA GLY A 38 -16.84 1.64 -5.89
C GLY A 38 -17.08 0.14 -5.65
N VAL A 39 -16.48 -0.78 -6.42
CA VAL A 39 -16.69 -2.23 -6.27
C VAL A 39 -16.07 -2.82 -4.99
N GLY A 40 -15.21 -2.09 -4.30
CA GLY A 40 -14.63 -2.54 -3.03
C GLY A 40 -13.11 -2.75 -3.03
N LYS A 41 -12.39 -2.38 -4.09
CA LYS A 41 -10.91 -2.50 -4.16
C LYS A 41 -10.22 -1.87 -2.95
N SER A 42 -10.49 -0.60 -2.69
CA SER A 42 -9.96 0.11 -1.50
C SER A 42 -10.46 -0.48 -0.18
N SER A 43 -11.67 -1.04 -0.15
CA SER A 43 -12.20 -1.71 1.05
C SER A 43 -11.44 -2.99 1.34
N LEU A 44 -11.08 -3.77 0.31
CA LEU A 44 -10.25 -4.96 0.46
C LEU A 44 -8.85 -4.59 0.97
N LEU A 45 -8.20 -3.60 0.37
CA LEU A 45 -6.88 -3.14 0.84
C LEU A 45 -6.93 -2.67 2.30
N ARG A 46 -7.97 -1.91 2.68
CA ARG A 46 -8.15 -1.45 4.08
C ARG A 46 -8.45 -2.60 5.04
N LEU A 47 -9.19 -3.62 4.59
CA LEU A 47 -9.45 -4.82 5.39
C LEU A 47 -8.14 -5.58 5.65
N VAL A 48 -7.31 -5.79 4.62
CA VAL A 48 -6.00 -6.42 4.78
C VAL A 48 -5.07 -5.57 5.66
N ALA A 49 -5.15 -4.24 5.58
CA ALA A 49 -4.43 -3.31 6.44
C ALA A 49 -4.95 -3.25 7.90
N GLY A 50 -6.01 -4.01 8.24
CA GLY A 50 -6.62 -3.98 9.57
C GLY A 50 -7.42 -2.70 9.89
N LEU A 51 -7.64 -1.83 8.88
CA LEU A 51 -8.41 -0.58 9.03
C LEU A 51 -9.93 -0.79 8.91
N VAL A 52 -10.34 -1.98 8.50
CA VAL A 52 -11.73 -2.43 8.40
C VAL A 52 -11.80 -3.84 8.96
N PRO A 53 -12.75 -4.13 9.85
CA PRO A 53 -12.88 -5.47 10.41
C PRO A 53 -13.26 -6.49 9.35
N VAL A 54 -12.79 -7.73 9.53
CA VAL A 54 -13.24 -8.89 8.76
C VAL A 54 -14.61 -9.30 9.30
N GLU A 55 -15.64 -9.25 8.47
CA GLU A 55 -17.00 -9.66 8.85
C GLU A 55 -17.13 -11.18 8.94
N ARG A 56 -16.60 -11.88 7.92
CA ARG A 56 -16.53 -13.34 7.84
C ARG A 56 -15.28 -13.77 7.08
N GLY A 57 -14.88 -15.02 7.31
CA GLY A 57 -13.71 -15.61 6.68
C GLY A 57 -12.45 -15.41 7.49
N THR A 58 -11.32 -15.78 6.90
CA THR A 58 -9.99 -15.68 7.54
C THR A 58 -9.00 -15.00 6.62
N LEU A 59 -8.08 -14.26 7.23
CA LEU A 59 -6.95 -13.63 6.55
C LEU A 59 -5.67 -13.99 7.32
N THR A 60 -4.70 -14.59 6.64
CA THR A 60 -3.44 -15.05 7.26
C THR A 60 -2.25 -14.63 6.43
N LEU A 61 -1.14 -14.32 7.09
CA LEU A 61 0.17 -14.07 6.49
C LEU A 61 1.15 -15.10 7.04
N SER A 62 1.35 -16.19 6.30
CA SER A 62 2.32 -17.24 6.69
C SER A 62 3.74 -16.81 6.32
N GLY A 63 4.71 -17.17 7.16
CA GLY A 63 6.13 -16.80 6.97
C GLY A 63 6.43 -15.31 7.18
N GLY A 64 5.50 -14.55 7.73
CA GLY A 64 5.72 -13.24 8.30
C GLY A 64 6.31 -13.32 9.70
N LYS A 65 6.39 -12.18 10.40
CA LYS A 65 6.82 -12.11 11.80
C LYS A 65 5.76 -12.75 12.69
N ALA A 66 6.15 -13.77 13.46
CA ALA A 66 5.25 -14.47 14.38
C ALA A 66 4.66 -13.50 15.41
N ASP A 67 3.45 -13.79 15.88
CA ASP A 67 2.72 -13.03 16.90
C ASP A 67 2.56 -11.52 16.61
N THR A 68 2.75 -11.12 15.35
CA THR A 68 2.61 -9.74 14.92
C THR A 68 1.40 -9.62 13.97
N PRO A 69 0.45 -8.72 14.24
CA PRO A 69 -0.70 -8.50 13.37
C PRO A 69 -0.27 -8.16 11.92
N ILE A 70 -1.06 -8.59 10.92
CA ILE A 70 -0.80 -8.28 9.51
C ILE A 70 -0.70 -6.77 9.28
N ALA A 71 -1.53 -5.99 9.97
CA ALA A 71 -1.53 -4.53 9.90
C ALA A 71 -0.15 -3.90 10.23
N GLU A 72 0.58 -4.47 11.16
CA GLU A 72 1.90 -3.99 11.55
C GLU A 72 3.01 -4.46 10.60
N GLN A 73 2.73 -5.46 9.78
CA GLN A 73 3.60 -6.00 8.75
C GLN A 73 3.28 -5.46 7.35
N ALA A 74 2.28 -4.58 7.24
CA ALA A 74 1.84 -4.02 5.96
C ALA A 74 2.10 -2.52 5.86
N HIS A 75 2.51 -2.06 4.69
CA HIS A 75 2.33 -0.67 4.28
C HIS A 75 0.97 -0.51 3.62
N TYR A 76 0.19 0.46 4.05
CA TYR A 76 -1.01 0.91 3.33
C TYR A 76 -0.79 2.32 2.76
N LEU A 77 -0.83 2.43 1.44
CA LEU A 77 -0.78 3.67 0.70
C LEU A 77 -2.16 3.91 0.06
N GLY A 78 -2.95 4.78 0.68
CA GLY A 78 -4.28 5.15 0.18
C GLY A 78 -4.24 6.33 -0.79
N HIS A 79 -5.42 6.88 -1.09
CA HIS A 79 -5.56 8.08 -1.92
C HIS A 79 -4.98 9.34 -1.28
N LEU A 80 -5.03 9.45 0.05
CA LEU A 80 -4.46 10.57 0.78
C LEU A 80 -2.99 10.30 1.07
N ASP A 81 -2.14 11.26 0.75
CA ASP A 81 -0.69 11.15 0.96
C ASP A 81 -0.29 11.22 2.44
N ALA A 82 -1.20 11.71 3.29
CA ALA A 82 -1.04 11.79 4.75
C ALA A 82 0.24 12.55 5.16
N LEU A 83 0.45 13.72 4.56
CA LEU A 83 1.56 14.62 4.81
C LEU A 83 1.14 15.76 5.73
N LYS A 84 2.10 16.25 6.49
CA LYS A 84 1.98 17.47 7.30
C LYS A 84 2.54 18.66 6.50
N PRO A 85 1.70 19.60 6.03
CA PRO A 85 2.14 20.65 5.10
C PRO A 85 3.22 21.58 5.66
N ALA A 86 3.24 21.76 6.99
CA ALA A 86 4.19 22.66 7.67
C ALA A 86 5.59 22.03 7.83
N LEU A 87 5.70 20.71 7.86
CA LEU A 87 6.96 20.00 7.98
C LEU A 87 7.69 19.96 6.63
N SER A 88 9.02 19.88 6.66
CA SER A 88 9.83 19.64 5.48
C SER A 88 9.57 18.24 4.89
N VAL A 89 10.10 17.99 3.70
CA VAL A 89 10.06 16.67 3.04
C VAL A 89 10.73 15.63 3.92
N GLU A 90 11.92 15.90 4.41
CA GLU A 90 12.67 15.03 5.32
C GLU A 90 11.94 14.80 6.64
N GLU A 91 11.45 15.87 7.28
CA GLU A 91 10.70 15.76 8.54
C GLU A 91 9.43 14.93 8.39
N ASN A 92 8.71 15.05 7.27
CA ASN A 92 7.56 14.20 6.96
C ASN A 92 7.93 12.73 6.88
N LEU A 93 9.00 12.41 6.15
CA LEU A 93 9.44 11.02 6.00
C LEU A 93 9.97 10.46 7.33
N SER A 94 10.77 11.23 8.06
CA SER A 94 11.30 10.86 9.39
C SER A 94 10.18 10.62 10.41
N PHE A 95 9.12 11.46 10.39
CA PHE A 95 7.94 11.23 11.22
C PHE A 95 7.30 9.86 10.93
N TRP A 96 7.07 9.54 9.66
CA TRP A 96 6.48 8.25 9.29
C TRP A 96 7.42 7.09 9.56
N ALA A 97 8.70 7.25 9.33
CA ALA A 97 9.70 6.22 9.60
C ALA A 97 9.69 5.85 11.10
N ARG A 98 9.75 6.83 11.97
CA ARG A 98 9.69 6.64 13.42
C ARG A 98 8.36 6.01 13.87
N PHE A 99 7.24 6.49 13.32
CA PHE A 99 5.90 5.99 13.67
C PHE A 99 5.69 4.52 13.27
N LEU A 100 6.23 4.11 12.11
CA LEU A 100 6.00 2.77 11.55
C LEU A 100 7.02 1.73 12.04
N SER A 101 8.24 2.13 12.41
CA SER A 101 9.31 1.20 12.82
C SER A 101 9.36 0.96 14.31
N ASN A 102 8.78 1.86 15.13
CA ASN A 102 9.00 1.92 16.60
C ASN A 102 10.48 1.98 17.00
N ALA A 103 11.37 2.41 16.08
CA ALA A 103 12.81 2.51 16.28
C ALA A 103 13.34 3.80 15.65
N PRO A 104 14.47 4.33 16.12
CA PRO A 104 15.17 5.40 15.41
C PRO A 104 15.47 4.98 13.97
N THR A 105 15.37 5.94 13.06
CA THR A 105 15.74 5.75 11.65
C THR A 105 16.96 6.63 11.41
N GLU A 106 18.00 6.04 10.84
CA GLU A 106 19.24 6.76 10.56
C GLU A 106 19.02 7.79 9.44
N PRO A 107 19.67 8.96 9.49
CA PRO A 107 19.54 10.00 8.46
C PRO A 107 19.82 9.48 7.05
N GLU A 108 20.85 8.66 6.89
CA GLU A 108 21.25 8.07 5.61
C GLU A 108 20.14 7.19 5.00
N GLN A 109 19.31 6.55 5.83
CA GLN A 109 18.17 5.76 5.38
C GLN A 109 17.05 6.67 4.86
N ILE A 110 16.85 7.83 5.47
CA ILE A 110 15.89 8.84 5.01
C ILE A 110 16.36 9.41 3.67
N ASP A 111 17.65 9.80 3.56
CA ASP A 111 18.23 10.34 2.35
C ASP A 111 18.14 9.35 1.19
N ALA A 112 18.51 8.10 1.41
CA ALA A 112 18.39 7.04 0.40
C ALA A 112 16.92 6.82 -0.05
N ALA A 113 15.96 6.92 0.85
CA ALA A 113 14.55 6.79 0.51
C ALA A 113 14.02 8.01 -0.28
N LEU A 114 14.51 9.22 0.03
CA LEU A 114 14.20 10.44 -0.74
C LEU A 114 14.83 10.41 -2.13
N ASP A 115 16.06 9.94 -2.24
CA ASP A 115 16.73 9.76 -3.54
C ASP A 115 15.99 8.74 -4.42
N ALA A 116 15.58 7.62 -3.86
CA ALA A 116 14.82 6.58 -4.58
C ALA A 116 13.55 7.12 -5.25
N VAL A 117 12.93 8.14 -4.67
CA VAL A 117 11.74 8.81 -5.23
C VAL A 117 12.04 10.15 -5.92
N GLY A 118 13.34 10.55 -6.02
CA GLY A 118 13.79 11.79 -6.68
C GLY A 118 13.36 13.05 -5.94
N LEU A 119 13.49 13.06 -4.61
CA LEU A 119 13.13 14.21 -3.76
C LEU A 119 14.28 14.65 -2.84
N ILE A 120 15.48 14.09 -2.97
CA ILE A 120 16.60 14.40 -2.07
C ILE A 120 16.95 15.90 -2.09
N ASP A 121 16.97 16.54 -3.28
CA ASP A 121 17.25 17.96 -3.42
C ASP A 121 16.18 18.88 -2.81
N LEU A 122 15.03 18.32 -2.47
CA LEU A 122 13.91 19.02 -1.84
C LEU A 122 13.76 18.70 -0.34
N ALA A 123 14.72 18.00 0.26
CA ALA A 123 14.63 17.50 1.64
C ALA A 123 14.24 18.59 2.65
N ALA A 124 14.83 19.78 2.56
CA ALA A 124 14.57 20.90 3.45
C ALA A 124 13.30 21.72 3.10
N LEU A 125 12.65 21.46 1.94
CA LEU A 125 11.49 22.23 1.48
C LEU A 125 10.24 21.84 2.27
N PRO A 126 9.45 22.79 2.81
CA PRO A 126 8.17 22.48 3.43
C PRO A 126 7.19 21.82 2.44
N ALA A 127 6.53 20.75 2.86
CA ALA A 127 5.68 19.91 1.98
C ALA A 127 4.50 20.67 1.35
N ARG A 128 4.07 21.81 1.91
CA ARG A 128 3.04 22.67 1.31
C ARG A 128 3.43 23.22 -0.07
N TYR A 129 4.72 23.33 -0.38
CA TYR A 129 5.21 23.85 -1.66
C TYR A 129 5.38 22.79 -2.72
N LEU A 130 5.22 21.52 -2.37
CA LEU A 130 5.30 20.41 -3.32
C LEU A 130 4.13 20.40 -4.30
N SER A 131 4.40 20.04 -5.54
CA SER A 131 3.36 19.69 -6.52
C SER A 131 2.58 18.43 -6.08
N ALA A 132 1.46 18.13 -6.72
CA ALA A 132 0.70 16.90 -6.44
C ALA A 132 1.56 15.64 -6.65
N GLY A 133 2.31 15.58 -7.77
CA GLY A 133 3.22 14.46 -8.05
C GLY A 133 4.35 14.33 -7.03
N GLN A 134 4.94 15.45 -6.61
CA GLN A 134 5.97 15.44 -5.56
C GLN A 134 5.41 14.99 -4.21
N ARG A 135 4.19 15.42 -3.83
CA ARG A 135 3.53 14.90 -2.62
C ARG A 135 3.29 13.39 -2.71
N ARG A 136 2.83 12.91 -3.88
CA ARG A 136 2.64 11.47 -4.08
C ARG A 136 3.97 10.72 -3.97
N ARG A 137 5.05 11.21 -4.58
CA ARG A 137 6.38 10.62 -4.45
C ARG A 137 6.88 10.60 -3.00
N LEU A 138 6.65 11.66 -2.22
CA LEU A 138 6.98 11.69 -0.79
C LEU A 138 6.19 10.63 0.01
N ALA A 139 4.91 10.42 -0.31
CA ALA A 139 4.14 9.36 0.30
C ALA A 139 4.69 7.96 -0.04
N LEU A 140 5.20 7.76 -1.26
CA LEU A 140 5.86 6.53 -1.71
C LEU A 140 7.22 6.29 -1.03
N ALA A 141 7.95 7.34 -0.66
CA ALA A 141 9.24 7.22 0.02
C ALA A 141 9.16 6.38 1.30
N ARG A 142 8.00 6.33 1.96
CA ARG A 142 7.77 5.47 3.13
C ARG A 142 8.01 3.99 2.85
N LEU A 143 7.71 3.52 1.63
CA LEU A 143 7.93 2.15 1.19
C LEU A 143 9.42 1.79 1.15
N ALA A 144 10.26 2.76 0.77
CA ALA A 144 11.70 2.60 0.73
C ALA A 144 12.33 2.77 2.12
N ALA A 145 11.85 3.75 2.91
CA ALA A 145 12.39 4.05 4.23
C ALA A 145 12.17 2.93 5.25
N ILE A 146 11.05 2.21 5.17
CA ILE A 146 10.70 1.19 6.17
C ILE A 146 10.43 -0.14 5.49
N LYS A 147 11.16 -1.17 5.88
CA LYS A 147 10.94 -2.51 5.35
C LYS A 147 9.72 -3.16 5.99
N ARG A 148 8.69 -3.42 5.20
CA ARG A 148 7.52 -4.23 5.58
C ARG A 148 7.23 -5.24 4.48
N PRO A 149 6.93 -6.48 4.79
CA PRO A 149 6.81 -7.55 3.80
C PRO A 149 5.57 -7.43 2.90
N LEU A 150 4.54 -6.69 3.31
CA LEU A 150 3.29 -6.57 2.57
C LEU A 150 3.03 -5.12 2.18
N TRP A 151 2.86 -4.85 0.89
CA TRP A 151 2.50 -3.54 0.36
C TRP A 151 1.07 -3.54 -0.18
N LEU A 152 0.26 -2.62 0.31
CA LEU A 152 -1.14 -2.41 -0.03
C LEU A 152 -1.29 -1.03 -0.67
N LEU A 153 -1.44 -1.01 -1.99
CA LEU A 153 -1.30 0.19 -2.81
C LEU A 153 -2.64 0.54 -3.48
N ASP A 154 -3.23 1.66 -3.08
CA ASP A 154 -4.50 2.15 -3.62
C ASP A 154 -4.25 3.26 -4.62
N GLU A 155 -4.40 2.98 -5.93
CA GLU A 155 -4.08 3.84 -7.08
C GLU A 155 -2.68 4.50 -6.93
N PRO A 156 -1.61 3.69 -6.82
CA PRO A 156 -0.28 4.22 -6.48
C PRO A 156 0.32 5.13 -7.57
N THR A 157 -0.08 4.96 -8.82
CA THR A 157 0.38 5.76 -9.97
C THR A 157 -0.36 7.09 -10.13
N SER A 158 -1.43 7.32 -9.35
CA SER A 158 -2.19 8.56 -9.40
C SER A 158 -1.29 9.78 -9.16
N ALA A 159 -1.44 10.82 -9.98
CA ALA A 159 -0.68 12.06 -9.96
C ALA A 159 0.83 11.93 -10.27
N LEU A 160 1.32 10.75 -10.64
CA LEU A 160 2.71 10.56 -11.06
C LEU A 160 2.87 10.79 -12.56
N ASP A 161 3.92 11.51 -12.91
CA ASP A 161 4.48 11.56 -14.26
C ASP A 161 5.19 10.22 -14.60
N THR A 162 5.66 10.10 -15.84
CA THR A 162 6.33 8.89 -16.32
C THR A 162 7.54 8.54 -15.45
N GLU A 163 8.38 9.52 -15.10
CA GLU A 163 9.53 9.29 -14.24
C GLU A 163 9.12 8.79 -12.85
N GLY A 164 8.09 9.40 -12.25
CA GLY A 164 7.56 8.97 -10.96
C GLY A 164 6.99 7.55 -10.99
N GLN A 165 6.35 7.16 -12.10
CA GLN A 165 5.87 5.79 -12.31
C GLN A 165 7.04 4.81 -12.43
N ASP A 166 8.08 5.14 -13.21
CA ASP A 166 9.26 4.29 -13.35
C ASP A 166 9.97 4.06 -12.02
N ARG A 167 10.11 5.11 -11.20
CA ARG A 167 10.66 5.00 -9.84
C ARG A 167 9.82 4.09 -8.95
N LEU A 168 8.49 4.25 -8.98
CA LEU A 168 7.57 3.37 -8.25
C LEU A 168 7.71 1.91 -8.70
N PHE A 169 7.75 1.65 -10.01
CA PHE A 169 7.88 0.29 -10.52
C PHE A 169 9.22 -0.35 -10.15
N LYS A 170 10.30 0.41 -10.13
CA LYS A 170 11.60 -0.05 -9.59
C LYS A 170 11.50 -0.45 -8.11
N LEU A 171 10.85 0.37 -7.29
CA LEU A 171 10.63 0.07 -5.87
C LEU A 171 9.81 -1.20 -5.68
N ILE A 172 8.68 -1.37 -6.41
CA ILE A 172 7.87 -2.58 -6.34
C ILE A 172 8.68 -3.79 -6.82
N GLY A 173 9.40 -3.68 -7.94
CA GLY A 173 10.24 -4.77 -8.45
C GLY A 173 11.29 -5.24 -7.44
N ALA A 174 12.01 -4.32 -6.80
CA ALA A 174 12.98 -4.63 -5.76
C ALA A 174 12.32 -5.29 -4.53
N HIS A 175 11.13 -4.83 -4.15
CA HIS A 175 10.35 -5.41 -3.06
C HIS A 175 9.97 -6.87 -3.37
N LEU A 176 9.45 -7.15 -4.58
CA LEU A 176 9.09 -8.50 -4.99
C LEU A 176 10.33 -9.42 -5.06
N GLN A 177 11.44 -8.93 -5.62
CA GLN A 177 12.70 -9.68 -5.67
C GLN A 177 13.23 -10.05 -4.27
N SER A 178 12.97 -9.22 -3.26
CA SER A 178 13.31 -9.53 -1.86
C SER A 178 12.33 -10.51 -1.18
N GLY A 179 11.35 -11.05 -1.91
CA GLY A 179 10.34 -11.97 -1.39
C GLY A 179 9.13 -11.28 -0.78
N GLY A 180 8.98 -9.95 -0.95
CA GLY A 180 7.81 -9.20 -0.51
C GLY A 180 6.56 -9.51 -1.31
N ILE A 181 5.40 -9.06 -0.84
CA ILE A 181 4.09 -9.20 -1.49
C ILE A 181 3.51 -7.81 -1.75
N ALA A 182 2.92 -7.60 -2.94
CA ALA A 182 2.22 -6.37 -3.27
C ALA A 182 0.78 -6.64 -3.73
N LEU A 183 -0.20 -5.96 -3.12
CA LEU A 183 -1.57 -5.86 -3.64
C LEU A 183 -1.80 -4.44 -4.12
N ALA A 184 -2.15 -4.27 -5.40
CA ALA A 184 -2.36 -2.96 -5.99
C ALA A 184 -3.76 -2.84 -6.61
N ALA A 185 -4.57 -1.91 -6.11
CA ALA A 185 -5.74 -1.44 -6.83
C ALA A 185 -5.26 -0.40 -7.85
N THR A 186 -5.31 -0.73 -9.12
CA THR A 186 -4.81 0.14 -10.18
C THR A 186 -5.49 -0.14 -11.53
N HIS A 187 -5.60 0.88 -12.36
CA HIS A 187 -6.06 0.77 -13.74
C HIS A 187 -4.90 0.71 -14.74
N VAL A 188 -3.67 0.96 -14.28
CA VAL A 188 -2.46 0.92 -15.10
C VAL A 188 -1.89 -0.49 -15.08
N ASP A 189 -1.37 -0.95 -16.22
CA ASP A 189 -0.67 -2.22 -16.31
C ASP A 189 0.70 -2.10 -15.64
N LEU A 190 1.00 -3.08 -14.81
CA LEU A 190 2.26 -3.15 -14.09
C LEU A 190 3.31 -3.86 -14.95
N PRO A 191 4.58 -3.40 -14.99
CA PRO A 191 5.60 -3.93 -15.89
C PRO A 191 6.24 -5.25 -15.39
N PHE A 192 5.50 -6.04 -14.66
CA PHE A 192 5.90 -7.37 -14.15
C PHE A 192 4.70 -8.30 -14.14
N THR A 193 4.97 -9.60 -14.04
CA THR A 193 3.90 -10.60 -13.97
C THR A 193 3.07 -10.40 -12.72
N VAL A 194 1.75 -10.21 -12.88
CA VAL A 194 0.80 -10.04 -11.79
C VAL A 194 -0.37 -10.99 -11.98
N GLU A 195 -0.83 -11.57 -10.90
CA GLU A 195 -2.15 -12.20 -10.87
C GLU A 195 -3.24 -11.12 -10.77
N THR A 196 -4.37 -11.34 -11.40
CA THR A 196 -5.48 -10.40 -11.36
C THR A 196 -6.63 -10.96 -10.54
N LEU A 197 -7.04 -10.23 -9.51
CA LEU A 197 -8.26 -10.47 -8.76
C LEU A 197 -9.35 -9.50 -9.24
N SER A 198 -10.31 -10.03 -9.99
CA SER A 198 -11.45 -9.24 -10.47
C SER A 198 -12.55 -9.20 -9.42
N LEU A 199 -12.86 -8.01 -8.93
CA LEU A 199 -13.98 -7.77 -8.02
C LEU A 199 -15.23 -7.45 -8.86
N ALA A 200 -16.32 -8.19 -8.62
CA ALA A 200 -17.64 -7.90 -9.18
C ALA A 200 -18.51 -7.20 -8.11
N PRO A 201 -19.47 -6.35 -8.52
CA PRO A 201 -20.43 -5.78 -7.59
C PRO A 201 -21.15 -6.89 -6.84
N ALA A 202 -21.12 -6.86 -5.50
CA ALA A 202 -22.03 -7.68 -4.71
C ALA A 202 -23.46 -7.21 -5.03
N GLY A 203 -24.39 -8.13 -5.28
CA GLY A 203 -25.81 -7.76 -5.33
C GLY A 203 -26.15 -6.95 -4.08
N TRP A 204 -27.03 -5.94 -4.21
CA TRP A 204 -27.40 -5.00 -3.16
C TRP A 204 -28.18 -5.71 -2.04
N GLU A 205 -27.51 -6.52 -1.23
CA GLU A 205 -28.09 -7.12 -0.03
C GLU A 205 -27.67 -6.29 1.19
N ARG A 206 -28.67 -5.87 2.00
CA ARG A 206 -28.37 -5.32 3.33
C ARG A 206 -27.72 -6.44 4.16
N ALA A 207 -26.67 -6.10 4.89
CA ALA A 207 -26.18 -6.99 5.94
C ALA A 207 -27.30 -7.15 6.99
N ALA A 208 -27.59 -8.38 7.36
CA ALA A 208 -28.56 -8.71 8.40
C ALA A 208 -28.06 -8.27 9.77
#